data_4458cd7a719d6cb83bc690887d6ead03
#
_entry.id   4458cd7a719d6cb83bc690887d6ead03
#
_cell.length_a   1.000
_cell.length_b   1.000
_cell.length_c   1.000
_cell.angle_alpha   90.00
_cell.angle_beta   90.00
_cell.angle_gamma   90.00
#
_symmetry.space_group_name_H-M   'P 1'
#
loop_
_entity.id
_entity.type
_entity.pdbx_description
1 polymer ?
#
loop_
_entity_poly.entity_id
_entity_poly.type
_entity_poly.pdbx_seq_one_letter_code
_entity_poly.pdbx_strand_id
1 'polypeptide(L)'
;MTKKFLSIVMAGFFSFTAIADEGMWLPQLLQAMNESDMQAHGLQLTAEDLYSVNNSSMKDAIVSLGGFCTAEMISSEGLMLTNHHCAFGSIQEHSSVSNDYLKDGFWAMSRDEELPNEGLTASFLVSIEDVTARVVAEINPDMTEQERRVKIREISKTIVDEATEGTHYNARVKSFFGGNDFYIMKYETFKDVRLVGAPPSSIGKFGGDTDNWMWPRHTGDFALYRIYCAPDGTPAEYSVENVAYQPKHHLPIQLNGVENGDYTMIFGFPGSTDRYLTSFGVQQALDITSPTTVDIRTEKLAIMKAGMDANKRTKIQYAAKYAQTSNYWKYFIGQSKGLKSMKVHDKKIAIEDDF
;
A
#
# COMPACT_ATOMS: atom_id res chain seq x y z
N MET A 1 -45.17 -50.22 24.52
CA MET A 1 -44.10 -49.28 25.04
C MET A 1 -42.94 -49.30 24.05
N THR A 2 -42.92 -48.38 23.11
CA THR A 2 -41.89 -48.26 22.04
C THR A 2 -40.93 -47.12 22.42
N LYS A 3 -39.70 -47.47 22.76
CA LYS A 3 -38.62 -46.53 23.05
C LYS A 3 -38.13 -45.99 21.73
N LYS A 4 -38.34 -44.66 21.48
CA LYS A 4 -37.74 -43.95 20.38
C LYS A 4 -36.30 -43.61 20.79
N PHE A 5 -35.33 -44.19 20.10
CA PHE A 5 -33.93 -43.76 20.13
C PHE A 5 -33.79 -42.46 19.33
N LEU A 6 -33.46 -41.39 19.99
CA LEU A 6 -33.12 -40.12 19.39
C LEU A 6 -31.62 -40.12 19.12
N SER A 7 -31.24 -40.39 17.88
CA SER A 7 -29.81 -40.24 17.43
C SER A 7 -29.52 -38.78 17.20
N ILE A 8 -28.74 -38.19 18.12
CA ILE A 8 -28.17 -36.86 17.93
C ILE A 8 -26.96 -37.02 16.98
N VAL A 9 -27.14 -36.62 15.72
CA VAL A 9 -26.03 -36.43 14.79
C VAL A 9 -25.33 -35.14 15.19
N MET A 10 -24.20 -35.27 15.86
CA MET A 10 -23.30 -34.15 16.15
C MET A 10 -22.54 -33.84 14.88
N ALA A 11 -23.07 -32.90 14.07
CA ALA A 11 -22.35 -32.31 12.95
C ALA A 11 -21.22 -31.47 13.55
N GLY A 12 -20.02 -32.02 13.54
CA GLY A 12 -18.81 -31.27 13.86
C GLY A 12 -18.60 -30.18 12.80
N PHE A 13 -18.89 -28.97 13.16
CA PHE A 13 -18.41 -27.82 12.39
C PHE A 13 -16.88 -27.78 12.51
N PHE A 14 -16.20 -28.35 11.53
CA PHE A 14 -14.80 -28.01 11.30
C PHE A 14 -14.78 -26.56 10.80
N SER A 15 -14.60 -25.63 11.71
CA SER A 15 -14.21 -24.27 11.36
C SER A 15 -12.79 -24.35 10.79
N PHE A 16 -12.66 -24.38 9.48
CA PHE A 16 -11.39 -24.10 8.83
C PHE A 16 -11.09 -22.65 9.13
N THR A 17 -10.21 -22.40 10.10
CA THR A 17 -9.58 -21.08 10.23
C THR A 17 -8.68 -20.92 9.00
N ALA A 18 -9.05 -20.03 8.11
CA ALA A 18 -8.13 -19.59 7.06
C ALA A 18 -6.93 -18.96 7.78
N ILE A 19 -5.79 -19.64 7.74
CA ILE A 19 -4.52 -19.13 8.25
C ILE A 19 -3.88 -18.40 7.06
N ALA A 20 -3.86 -17.08 7.12
CA ALA A 20 -3.10 -16.29 6.16
C ALA A 20 -1.63 -16.35 6.57
N ASP A 21 -0.76 -16.68 5.62
CA ASP A 21 0.68 -16.68 5.85
C ASP A 21 1.18 -15.26 6.11
N GLU A 22 2.07 -15.17 7.09
CA GLU A 22 2.63 -13.89 7.50
C GLU A 22 3.86 -13.55 6.65
N GLY A 23 4.02 -12.26 6.33
CA GLY A 23 5.22 -11.73 5.69
C GLY A 23 4.91 -10.72 4.60
N MET A 24 5.96 -10.06 4.14
CA MET A 24 5.99 -9.24 2.94
C MET A 24 7.16 -9.74 2.11
N TRP A 25 6.85 -10.54 1.08
CA TRP A 25 7.86 -11.24 0.31
C TRP A 25 8.35 -10.40 -0.87
N LEU A 26 9.67 -10.47 -1.13
CA LEU A 26 10.26 -9.83 -2.29
C LEU A 26 9.95 -10.65 -3.55
N PRO A 27 9.36 -10.05 -4.60
CA PRO A 27 8.97 -10.79 -5.79
C PRO A 27 10.11 -11.58 -6.45
N GLN A 28 11.32 -11.03 -6.46
CA GLN A 28 12.51 -11.70 -7.02
C GLN A 28 12.94 -12.96 -6.26
N LEU A 29 12.52 -13.12 -5.00
CA LEU A 29 12.88 -14.28 -4.16
C LEU A 29 11.78 -15.34 -4.14
N LEU A 30 10.62 -15.11 -4.77
CA LEU A 30 9.46 -16.00 -4.72
C LEU A 30 9.80 -17.42 -5.17
N GLN A 31 10.53 -17.57 -6.27
CA GLN A 31 10.92 -18.88 -6.80
C GLN A 31 11.73 -19.71 -5.79
N ALA A 32 12.62 -19.05 -5.06
CA ALA A 32 13.50 -19.75 -4.11
C ALA A 32 12.85 -20.00 -2.75
N MET A 33 11.87 -19.16 -2.35
CA MET A 33 11.38 -19.14 -0.97
C MET A 33 9.92 -19.55 -0.82
N ASN A 34 9.03 -19.12 -1.72
CA ASN A 34 7.59 -19.15 -1.48
C ASN A 34 6.77 -19.85 -2.56
N GLU A 35 7.25 -19.97 -3.80
CA GLU A 35 6.47 -20.44 -4.95
C GLU A 35 5.80 -21.80 -4.70
N SER A 36 6.55 -22.78 -4.17
CA SER A 36 6.01 -24.11 -3.91
C SER A 36 4.90 -24.13 -2.87
N ASP A 37 5.00 -23.27 -1.85
CA ASP A 37 3.99 -23.11 -0.81
C ASP A 37 2.76 -22.38 -1.35
N MET A 38 2.94 -21.29 -2.10
CA MET A 38 1.86 -20.59 -2.78
C MET A 38 1.08 -21.51 -3.74
N GLN A 39 1.78 -22.37 -4.48
CA GLN A 39 1.17 -23.36 -5.38
C GLN A 39 0.41 -24.44 -4.60
N ALA A 40 0.93 -24.88 -3.45
CA ALA A 40 0.23 -25.83 -2.57
C ALA A 40 -1.08 -25.24 -2.02
N HIS A 41 -1.18 -23.89 -1.90
CA HIS A 41 -2.39 -23.17 -1.53
C HIS A 41 -3.29 -22.80 -2.72
N GLY A 42 -2.93 -23.20 -3.94
CA GLY A 42 -3.78 -23.04 -5.13
C GLY A 42 -3.33 -22.00 -6.16
N LEU A 43 -2.16 -21.36 -5.97
CA LEU A 43 -1.60 -20.49 -7.00
C LEU A 43 -1.31 -21.29 -8.26
N GLN A 44 -1.83 -20.83 -9.40
CA GLN A 44 -1.62 -21.47 -10.71
C GLN A 44 -0.55 -20.77 -11.56
N LEU A 45 -0.05 -19.64 -11.08
CA LEU A 45 1.01 -18.87 -11.72
C LEU A 45 2.39 -19.34 -11.22
N THR A 46 3.41 -19.05 -12.02
CA THR A 46 4.81 -19.23 -11.62
C THR A 46 5.37 -17.94 -11.01
N ALA A 47 6.51 -18.03 -10.32
CA ALA A 47 7.23 -16.86 -9.85
C ALA A 47 7.61 -15.91 -11.00
N GLU A 48 7.89 -16.43 -12.20
CA GLU A 48 8.20 -15.64 -13.39
C GLU A 48 6.96 -14.90 -13.95
N ASP A 49 5.77 -15.51 -13.89
CA ASP A 49 4.52 -14.85 -14.24
C ASP A 49 4.23 -13.66 -13.32
N LEU A 50 4.65 -13.75 -12.05
CA LEU A 50 4.48 -12.68 -11.07
C LEU A 50 5.56 -11.60 -11.24
N TYR A 51 6.82 -12.00 -11.40
CA TYR A 51 7.95 -11.09 -11.51
C TYR A 51 8.98 -11.61 -12.53
N SER A 52 9.10 -10.90 -13.66
CA SER A 52 10.17 -11.10 -14.64
C SER A 52 10.79 -9.76 -15.02
N VAL A 53 12.10 -9.74 -15.23
CA VAL A 53 12.82 -8.59 -15.79
C VAL A 53 12.85 -8.67 -17.32
N ASN A 54 12.87 -9.89 -17.87
CA ASN A 54 13.05 -10.16 -19.29
C ASN A 54 11.73 -10.24 -20.06
N ASN A 55 10.66 -10.66 -19.38
CA ASN A 55 9.35 -10.87 -19.99
C ASN A 55 8.30 -9.96 -19.30
N SER A 56 7.18 -9.72 -19.98
CA SER A 56 6.01 -9.11 -19.35
C SER A 56 5.49 -10.02 -18.25
N SER A 57 5.21 -9.45 -17.08
CA SER A 57 4.74 -10.19 -15.91
C SER A 57 3.76 -9.33 -15.10
N MET A 58 3.14 -9.90 -14.08
CA MET A 58 2.15 -9.20 -13.25
C MET A 58 2.71 -7.88 -12.66
N LYS A 59 4.01 -7.81 -12.32
CA LYS A 59 4.64 -6.58 -11.82
C LYS A 59 4.44 -5.36 -12.74
N ASP A 60 4.31 -5.60 -14.07
CA ASP A 60 4.16 -4.53 -15.05
C ASP A 60 2.74 -3.92 -15.07
N ALA A 61 1.80 -4.55 -14.35
CA ALA A 61 0.48 -3.99 -14.11
C ALA A 61 0.36 -3.27 -12.76
N ILE A 62 1.36 -3.39 -11.88
CA ILE A 62 1.29 -2.87 -10.51
C ILE A 62 2.03 -1.53 -10.41
N VAL A 63 1.34 -0.53 -9.90
CA VAL A 63 1.79 0.88 -9.89
C VAL A 63 2.00 1.36 -8.46
N SER A 64 3.16 1.95 -8.20
CA SER A 64 3.38 2.77 -7.00
C SER A 64 2.82 4.17 -7.28
N LEU A 65 1.64 4.46 -6.74
CA LEU A 65 0.94 5.73 -6.93
C LEU A 65 1.42 6.75 -5.89
N GLY A 66 2.07 7.81 -6.36
CA GLY A 66 2.62 8.88 -5.52
C GLY A 66 3.66 8.43 -4.49
N GLY A 67 4.08 7.15 -4.51
CA GLY A 67 4.97 6.56 -3.51
C GLY A 67 4.31 6.25 -2.16
N PHE A 68 2.99 6.39 -2.04
CA PHE A 68 2.24 6.18 -0.81
C PHE A 68 1.07 5.18 -0.94
N CYS A 69 0.66 4.86 -2.17
CA CYS A 69 -0.39 3.89 -2.45
C CYS A 69 0.03 2.91 -3.55
N THR A 70 -0.73 1.84 -3.70
CA THR A 70 -0.69 0.95 -4.86
C THR A 70 -1.89 1.21 -5.75
N ALA A 71 -1.69 1.15 -7.06
CA ALA A 71 -2.74 1.07 -8.06
C ALA A 71 -2.42 -0.07 -9.03
N GLU A 72 -3.40 -0.53 -9.77
CA GLU A 72 -3.24 -1.57 -10.78
C GLU A 72 -3.79 -1.12 -12.13
N MET A 73 -3.05 -1.45 -13.19
CA MET A 73 -3.50 -1.24 -14.56
C MET A 73 -4.63 -2.20 -14.89
N ILE A 74 -5.77 -1.69 -15.33
CA ILE A 74 -6.97 -2.48 -15.68
C ILE A 74 -7.38 -2.36 -17.14
N SER A 75 -6.60 -1.65 -17.95
CA SER A 75 -6.83 -1.54 -19.39
C SER A 75 -5.54 -1.35 -20.18
N SER A 76 -5.60 -1.63 -21.48
CA SER A 76 -4.51 -1.36 -22.42
C SER A 76 -4.31 0.12 -22.76
N GLU A 77 -5.12 1.02 -22.18
CA GLU A 77 -5.13 2.46 -22.46
C GLU A 77 -4.87 3.29 -21.20
N GLY A 78 -4.01 2.82 -20.34
CA GLY A 78 -3.51 3.58 -19.20
C GLY A 78 -4.49 3.75 -18.02
N LEU A 79 -5.69 3.13 -18.08
CA LEU A 79 -6.64 3.20 -16.98
C LEU A 79 -6.19 2.33 -15.83
N MET A 80 -6.12 2.90 -14.63
CA MET A 80 -5.75 2.20 -13.40
C MET A 80 -6.82 2.37 -12.33
N LEU A 81 -6.91 1.35 -11.46
CA LEU A 81 -7.78 1.29 -10.30
C LEU A 81 -6.94 1.46 -9.03
N THR A 82 -7.48 2.16 -8.04
CA THR A 82 -6.90 2.30 -6.71
C THR A 82 -7.99 2.54 -5.67
N ASN A 83 -7.61 2.75 -4.41
CA ASN A 83 -8.58 3.06 -3.36
C ASN A 83 -9.04 4.53 -3.39
N HIS A 84 -10.28 4.78 -3.01
CA HIS A 84 -10.82 6.14 -2.81
C HIS A 84 -9.99 6.95 -1.81
N HIS A 85 -9.56 6.32 -0.72
CA HIS A 85 -8.74 7.02 0.27
C HIS A 85 -7.36 7.42 -0.27
N CYS A 86 -6.82 6.74 -1.27
CA CYS A 86 -5.61 7.13 -1.98
C CYS A 86 -5.85 8.37 -2.87
N ALA A 87 -7.04 8.43 -3.49
CA ALA A 87 -7.45 9.54 -4.35
C ALA A 87 -8.00 10.74 -3.56
N PHE A 88 -8.23 10.62 -2.25
CA PHE A 88 -8.95 11.60 -1.45
C PHE A 88 -8.32 13.01 -1.51
N GLY A 89 -6.99 13.10 -1.57
CA GLY A 89 -6.26 14.35 -1.76
C GLY A 89 -6.57 15.01 -3.12
N SER A 90 -6.49 14.24 -4.20
CA SER A 90 -6.80 14.73 -5.55
C SER A 90 -8.27 15.16 -5.69
N ILE A 91 -9.20 14.36 -5.16
CA ILE A 91 -10.63 14.72 -5.16
C ILE A 91 -10.85 16.02 -4.40
N GLN A 92 -10.19 16.21 -3.26
CA GLN A 92 -10.26 17.45 -2.48
C GLN A 92 -9.70 18.66 -3.27
N GLU A 93 -8.55 18.49 -3.92
CA GLU A 93 -7.88 19.56 -4.66
C GLU A 93 -8.75 20.10 -5.78
N HIS A 94 -9.46 19.22 -6.49
CA HIS A 94 -10.43 19.59 -7.52
C HIS A 94 -11.80 20.03 -6.99
N SER A 95 -12.04 19.92 -5.67
CA SER A 95 -13.31 20.30 -5.06
C SER A 95 -13.37 21.77 -4.72
N SER A 96 -14.55 22.36 -4.89
CA SER A 96 -14.89 23.72 -4.48
C SER A 96 -16.25 23.76 -3.79
N VAL A 97 -16.66 24.93 -3.29
CA VAL A 97 -18.00 25.09 -2.70
C VAL A 97 -19.11 24.88 -3.73
N SER A 98 -18.85 25.23 -5.01
CA SER A 98 -19.78 25.04 -6.13
C SER A 98 -19.74 23.66 -6.76
N ASN A 99 -18.55 23.00 -6.73
CA ASN A 99 -18.34 21.68 -7.30
C ASN A 99 -17.69 20.80 -6.23
N ASP A 100 -18.51 20.18 -5.39
CA ASP A 100 -18.06 19.43 -4.22
C ASP A 100 -17.90 17.94 -4.58
N TYR A 101 -16.82 17.61 -5.28
CA TYR A 101 -16.55 16.24 -5.72
C TYR A 101 -16.34 15.24 -4.57
N LEU A 102 -15.94 15.72 -3.37
CA LEU A 102 -15.93 14.88 -2.18
C LEU A 102 -17.34 14.40 -1.80
N LYS A 103 -18.34 15.28 -1.97
CA LYS A 103 -19.73 14.98 -1.63
C LYS A 103 -20.49 14.31 -2.76
N ASP A 104 -20.30 14.77 -3.98
CA ASP A 104 -21.14 14.40 -5.13
C ASP A 104 -20.49 13.33 -6.02
N GLY A 105 -19.19 13.05 -5.82
CA GLY A 105 -18.37 12.22 -6.69
C GLY A 105 -17.93 12.96 -7.95
N PHE A 106 -17.08 12.31 -8.76
CA PHE A 106 -16.61 12.82 -10.04
C PHE A 106 -16.51 11.67 -11.04
N TRP A 107 -16.95 11.90 -12.27
CA TRP A 107 -16.82 10.94 -13.39
C TRP A 107 -16.58 11.71 -14.68
N ALA A 108 -15.41 11.55 -15.28
CA ALA A 108 -15.10 12.05 -16.61
C ALA A 108 -15.85 11.22 -17.65
N MET A 109 -16.66 11.87 -18.49
CA MET A 109 -17.41 11.23 -19.57
C MET A 109 -16.63 11.17 -20.87
N SER A 110 -15.52 11.91 -20.94
CA SER A 110 -14.56 11.91 -22.05
C SER A 110 -13.14 12.11 -21.50
N ARG A 111 -12.12 11.85 -22.33
CA ARG A 111 -10.71 12.08 -21.93
C ARG A 111 -10.39 13.54 -21.67
N ASP A 112 -11.08 14.45 -22.34
CA ASP A 112 -10.90 15.90 -22.15
C ASP A 112 -11.43 16.41 -20.80
N GLU A 113 -12.26 15.62 -20.14
CA GLU A 113 -12.78 15.92 -18.80
C GLU A 113 -11.92 15.31 -17.67
N GLU A 114 -10.95 14.46 -17.99
CA GLU A 114 -10.06 13.87 -17.01
C GLU A 114 -9.17 14.93 -16.36
N LEU A 115 -9.13 14.97 -15.03
CA LEU A 115 -8.52 16.06 -14.27
C LEU A 115 -7.04 15.79 -13.97
N PRO A 116 -6.08 16.62 -14.46
CA PRO A 116 -4.68 16.43 -14.17
C PRO A 116 -4.36 16.69 -12.69
N ASN A 117 -3.44 15.91 -12.12
CA ASN A 117 -3.03 16.03 -10.72
C ASN A 117 -1.55 16.40 -10.65
N GLU A 118 -1.27 17.67 -10.34
CA GLU A 118 0.09 18.18 -10.23
C GLU A 118 0.86 17.44 -9.11
N GLY A 119 2.06 16.97 -9.43
CA GLY A 119 2.93 16.27 -8.49
C GLY A 119 2.55 14.82 -8.19
N LEU A 120 1.41 14.32 -8.68
CA LEU A 120 1.07 12.91 -8.56
C LEU A 120 1.86 12.11 -9.60
N THR A 121 2.49 11.01 -9.16
CA THR A 121 3.30 10.16 -10.03
C THR A 121 2.79 8.72 -10.04
N ALA A 122 3.00 8.03 -11.15
CA ALA A 122 2.75 6.60 -11.30
C ALA A 122 4.07 5.91 -11.67
N SER A 123 4.59 5.05 -10.79
CA SER A 123 5.88 4.41 -10.97
C SER A 123 5.73 2.90 -11.10
N PHE A 124 6.33 2.33 -12.16
CA PHE A 124 6.40 0.89 -12.40
C PHE A 124 7.77 0.35 -11.99
N LEU A 125 7.79 -0.78 -11.31
CA LEU A 125 9.03 -1.47 -10.97
C LEU A 125 9.63 -2.12 -12.23
N VAL A 126 10.81 -1.66 -12.62
CA VAL A 126 11.56 -2.21 -13.77
C VAL A 126 12.37 -3.43 -13.34
N SER A 127 13.24 -3.26 -12.33
CA SER A 127 14.06 -4.36 -11.79
C SER A 127 14.35 -4.19 -10.31
N ILE A 128 14.67 -5.32 -9.66
CA ILE A 128 15.28 -5.40 -8.34
C ILE A 128 16.60 -6.18 -8.52
N GLU A 129 17.70 -5.61 -8.05
CA GLU A 129 19.03 -6.23 -8.15
C GLU A 129 19.69 -6.22 -6.78
N ASP A 130 20.35 -7.32 -6.43
CA ASP A 130 21.11 -7.43 -5.19
C ASP A 130 22.43 -6.65 -5.29
N VAL A 131 22.62 -5.70 -4.38
CA VAL A 131 23.82 -4.87 -4.26
C VAL A 131 24.50 -5.01 -2.90
N THR A 132 24.11 -6.04 -2.13
CA THR A 132 24.60 -6.30 -0.78
C THR A 132 26.11 -6.34 -0.73
N ALA A 133 26.74 -7.11 -1.61
CA ALA A 133 28.19 -7.23 -1.64
C ALA A 133 28.91 -5.90 -1.84
N ARG A 134 28.35 -5.00 -2.68
CA ARG A 134 28.89 -3.66 -2.91
C ARG A 134 28.78 -2.76 -1.69
N VAL A 135 27.66 -2.85 -0.98
CA VAL A 135 27.41 -2.03 0.22
C VAL A 135 28.28 -2.54 1.38
N VAL A 136 28.30 -3.84 1.62
CA VAL A 136 29.01 -4.45 2.75
C VAL A 136 30.53 -4.31 2.61
N ALA A 137 31.09 -4.37 1.40
CA ALA A 137 32.53 -4.22 1.17
C ALA A 137 33.12 -2.87 1.67
N GLU A 138 32.27 -1.88 1.81
CA GLU A 138 32.67 -0.53 2.23
C GLU A 138 32.37 -0.24 3.73
N ILE A 139 31.77 -1.20 4.43
CA ILE A 139 31.39 -1.06 5.85
C ILE A 139 32.47 -1.72 6.71
N ASN A 140 33.08 -0.93 7.61
CA ASN A 140 33.99 -1.43 8.60
C ASN A 140 33.22 -1.81 9.88
N PRO A 141 33.43 -3.01 10.49
CA PRO A 141 32.83 -3.42 11.76
C PRO A 141 33.09 -2.44 12.93
N ASP A 142 34.18 -1.67 12.88
CA ASP A 142 34.56 -0.72 13.93
C ASP A 142 33.81 0.63 13.82
N MET A 143 33.01 0.84 12.76
CA MET A 143 32.20 2.04 12.59
C MET A 143 31.12 2.15 13.66
N THR A 144 30.92 3.33 14.19
CA THR A 144 29.73 3.65 14.97
C THR A 144 28.49 3.52 14.10
N GLU A 145 27.33 3.31 14.71
CA GLU A 145 26.05 3.20 13.99
C GLU A 145 25.76 4.46 13.13
N GLN A 146 26.19 5.62 13.58
CA GLN A 146 26.03 6.87 12.82
C GLN A 146 26.94 6.90 11.59
N GLU A 147 28.21 6.53 11.73
CA GLU A 147 29.17 6.45 10.63
C GLU A 147 28.73 5.41 9.60
N ARG A 148 28.28 4.25 10.07
CA ARG A 148 27.72 3.18 9.23
C ARG A 148 26.54 3.70 8.39
N ARG A 149 25.59 4.41 8.99
CA ARG A 149 24.45 5.00 8.28
C ARG A 149 24.84 6.04 7.23
N VAL A 150 25.83 6.88 7.55
CA VAL A 150 26.36 7.88 6.58
C VAL A 150 27.01 7.15 5.42
N LYS A 151 27.86 6.17 5.69
CA LYS A 151 28.57 5.40 4.66
C LYS A 151 27.62 4.66 3.74
N ILE A 152 26.61 3.95 4.28
CA ILE A 152 25.56 3.29 3.50
C ILE A 152 24.85 4.27 2.57
N ARG A 153 24.56 5.50 3.04
CA ARG A 153 23.88 6.52 2.23
C ARG A 153 24.78 6.96 1.05
N GLU A 154 26.07 7.17 1.30
CA GLU A 154 27.04 7.56 0.27
C GLU A 154 27.17 6.49 -0.83
N ILE A 155 27.37 5.24 -0.41
CA ILE A 155 27.48 4.10 -1.33
C ILE A 155 26.16 3.92 -2.11
N SER A 156 25.03 4.00 -1.42
CA SER A 156 23.71 3.88 -2.06
C SER A 156 23.52 4.96 -3.11
N LYS A 157 23.99 6.18 -2.85
CA LYS A 157 23.92 7.26 -3.83
C LYS A 157 24.76 6.93 -5.06
N THR A 158 26.01 6.50 -4.90
CA THR A 158 26.89 6.08 -6.01
C THR A 158 26.24 4.98 -6.84
N ILE A 159 25.69 3.95 -6.20
CA ILE A 159 25.00 2.84 -6.89
C ILE A 159 23.81 3.34 -7.70
N VAL A 160 23.01 4.27 -7.15
CA VAL A 160 21.87 4.85 -7.84
C VAL A 160 22.32 5.70 -9.04
N ASP A 161 23.31 6.58 -8.85
CA ASP A 161 23.81 7.45 -9.90
C ASP A 161 24.32 6.62 -11.11
N GLU A 162 25.12 5.57 -10.86
CA GLU A 162 25.60 4.65 -11.90
C GLU A 162 24.45 3.89 -12.61
N ALA A 163 23.47 3.43 -11.85
CA ALA A 163 22.37 2.62 -12.38
C ALA A 163 21.35 3.42 -13.20
N THR A 164 21.35 4.75 -13.05
CA THR A 164 20.41 5.66 -13.74
C THR A 164 21.07 6.56 -14.76
N GLU A 165 22.40 6.54 -14.88
CA GLU A 165 23.16 7.36 -15.82
C GLU A 165 22.69 7.14 -17.27
N GLY A 166 22.34 8.23 -17.95
CA GLY A 166 21.88 8.21 -19.35
C GLY A 166 20.49 7.59 -19.57
N THR A 167 19.72 7.36 -18.49
CA THR A 167 18.36 6.80 -18.56
C THR A 167 17.32 7.79 -18.02
N HIS A 168 16.03 7.52 -18.27
CA HIS A 168 14.92 8.24 -17.65
C HIS A 168 14.41 7.55 -16.36
N TYR A 169 15.07 6.46 -15.92
CA TYR A 169 14.67 5.71 -14.74
C TYR A 169 15.03 6.43 -13.46
N ASN A 170 14.24 6.16 -12.42
CA ASN A 170 14.57 6.49 -11.05
C ASN A 170 14.99 5.20 -10.32
N ALA A 171 15.90 5.31 -9.36
CA ALA A 171 16.29 4.17 -8.56
C ALA A 171 16.44 4.54 -7.08
N ARG A 172 16.36 3.54 -6.23
CA ARG A 172 16.69 3.67 -4.80
C ARG A 172 17.22 2.36 -4.26
N VAL A 173 18.25 2.44 -3.42
CA VAL A 173 18.73 1.30 -2.65
C VAL A 173 17.93 1.24 -1.35
N LYS A 174 17.42 0.04 -1.04
CA LYS A 174 16.72 -0.26 0.22
C LYS A 174 17.42 -1.39 0.96
N SER A 175 17.46 -1.29 2.29
CA SER A 175 17.92 -2.38 3.15
C SER A 175 16.76 -3.29 3.52
N PHE A 176 17.03 -4.58 3.62
CA PHE A 176 16.10 -5.63 4.01
C PHE A 176 16.72 -6.49 5.13
N PHE A 177 15.90 -7.32 5.76
CA PHE A 177 16.32 -8.29 6.77
C PHE A 177 17.17 -7.67 7.89
N GLY A 178 16.70 -6.55 8.43
CA GLY A 178 17.41 -5.83 9.51
C GLY A 178 18.71 -5.16 9.08
N GLY A 179 18.94 -4.94 7.78
CA GLY A 179 20.15 -4.32 7.25
C GLY A 179 21.24 -5.31 6.85
N ASN A 180 20.86 -6.59 6.68
CA ASN A 180 21.76 -7.63 6.19
C ASN A 180 21.87 -7.64 4.66
N ASP A 181 20.78 -7.31 3.98
CA ASP A 181 20.73 -7.28 2.52
C ASP A 181 20.35 -5.90 2.00
N PHE A 182 20.87 -5.60 0.80
CA PHE A 182 20.61 -4.33 0.11
C PHE A 182 20.24 -4.60 -1.35
N TYR A 183 19.10 -4.04 -1.77
CA TYR A 183 18.63 -4.17 -3.14
C TYR A 183 18.45 -2.80 -3.77
N ILE A 184 18.93 -2.61 -5.01
CA ILE A 184 18.56 -1.48 -5.83
C ILE A 184 17.27 -1.81 -6.57
N MET A 185 16.30 -0.91 -6.46
CA MET A 185 15.02 -0.97 -7.16
C MET A 185 14.96 0.14 -8.18
N LYS A 186 14.83 -0.21 -9.47
CA LYS A 186 14.67 0.75 -10.59
C LYS A 186 13.20 0.92 -10.93
N TYR A 187 12.81 2.14 -11.23
CA TYR A 187 11.44 2.50 -11.57
C TYR A 187 11.37 3.36 -12.82
N GLU A 188 10.35 3.13 -13.64
CA GLU A 188 9.89 4.05 -14.66
C GLU A 188 8.75 4.88 -14.09
N THR A 189 8.84 6.22 -14.15
CA THR A 189 7.93 7.11 -13.42
C THR A 189 7.27 8.10 -14.35
N PHE A 190 5.96 7.99 -14.50
CA PHE A 190 5.09 8.89 -15.25
C PHE A 190 4.55 9.99 -14.33
N LYS A 191 4.42 11.21 -14.88
CA LYS A 191 4.04 12.40 -14.12
C LYS A 191 2.70 13.02 -14.57
N ASP A 192 2.19 12.64 -15.73
CA ASP A 192 0.85 13.04 -16.16
C ASP A 192 -0.16 11.95 -15.75
N VAL A 193 -0.72 12.13 -14.56
CA VAL A 193 -1.70 11.22 -13.95
C VAL A 193 -2.99 11.98 -13.74
N ARG A 194 -4.07 11.55 -14.41
CA ARG A 194 -5.37 12.26 -14.40
C ARG A 194 -6.43 11.47 -13.67
N LEU A 195 -7.22 12.15 -12.84
CA LEU A 195 -8.39 11.59 -12.17
C LEU A 195 -9.50 11.35 -13.21
N VAL A 196 -9.94 10.11 -13.33
CA VAL A 196 -11.00 9.67 -14.24
C VAL A 196 -12.33 9.56 -13.52
N GLY A 197 -12.30 9.03 -12.29
CA GLY A 197 -13.54 8.88 -11.55
C GLY A 197 -13.32 8.48 -10.09
N ALA A 198 -14.24 8.94 -9.25
CA ALA A 198 -14.32 8.54 -7.86
C ALA A 198 -15.79 8.66 -7.39
N PRO A 199 -16.30 7.68 -6.64
CA PRO A 199 -17.62 7.78 -6.05
C PRO A 199 -17.67 8.91 -4.99
N PRO A 200 -18.85 9.39 -4.63
CA PRO A 200 -18.99 10.30 -3.50
C PRO A 200 -18.48 9.66 -2.21
N SER A 201 -18.02 10.47 -1.24
CA SER A 201 -17.54 9.98 0.06
C SER A 201 -18.56 9.13 0.83
N SER A 202 -19.86 9.30 0.55
CA SER A 202 -20.92 8.44 1.10
C SER A 202 -20.82 6.98 0.64
N ILE A 203 -20.09 6.71 -0.43
CA ILE A 203 -19.75 5.36 -0.92
C ILE A 203 -18.27 5.07 -0.65
N GLY A 204 -17.37 5.91 -1.15
CA GLY A 204 -15.91 5.73 -1.07
C GLY A 204 -15.35 5.75 0.36
N LYS A 205 -16.08 6.34 1.29
CA LYS A 205 -15.79 6.35 2.73
C LYS A 205 -17.03 5.97 3.56
N PHE A 206 -17.83 5.00 3.06
CA PHE A 206 -19.00 4.52 3.78
C PHE A 206 -18.61 3.98 5.17
N GLY A 207 -19.43 4.30 6.18
CA GLY A 207 -19.13 4.00 7.59
C GLY A 207 -18.16 4.99 8.25
N GLY A 208 -17.49 5.83 7.46
CA GLY A 208 -16.62 6.91 7.94
C GLY A 208 -15.56 6.43 8.93
N ASP A 209 -15.30 7.24 9.96
CA ASP A 209 -14.31 6.89 10.99
C ASP A 209 -14.80 5.78 11.92
N THR A 210 -16.13 5.53 12.03
CA THR A 210 -16.71 4.47 12.87
C THR A 210 -16.29 3.10 12.38
N ASP A 211 -16.35 2.83 11.08
CA ASP A 211 -16.03 1.53 10.50
C ASP A 211 -14.55 1.38 10.13
N ASN A 212 -13.76 2.46 10.19
CA ASN A 212 -12.34 2.39 9.91
C ASN A 212 -11.63 1.48 10.93
N TRP A 213 -10.74 0.58 10.45
CA TRP A 213 -10.08 -0.48 11.23
C TRP A 213 -11.06 -1.48 11.89
N MET A 214 -12.25 -1.63 11.29
CA MET A 214 -13.28 -2.56 11.77
C MET A 214 -13.63 -3.58 10.69
N TRP A 215 -14.14 -4.71 11.12
CA TRP A 215 -14.66 -5.79 10.28
C TRP A 215 -16.08 -6.18 10.75
N PRO A 216 -17.01 -6.48 9.87
CA PRO A 216 -16.96 -6.36 8.40
C PRO A 216 -17.03 -4.90 7.91
N ARG A 217 -16.64 -4.68 6.63
CA ARG A 217 -16.71 -3.38 5.98
C ARG A 217 -17.57 -3.42 4.73
N HIS A 218 -18.31 -2.31 4.48
CA HIS A 218 -19.17 -2.16 3.32
C HIS A 218 -18.82 -0.91 2.50
N THR A 219 -17.57 -0.45 2.62
CA THR A 219 -17.07 0.74 1.93
C THR A 219 -16.78 0.41 0.47
N GLY A 220 -17.28 1.20 -0.47
CA GLY A 220 -16.88 1.16 -1.87
C GLY A 220 -15.63 2.00 -2.09
N ASP A 221 -14.49 1.56 -1.51
CA ASP A 221 -13.23 2.31 -1.46
C ASP A 221 -12.42 2.13 -2.75
N PHE A 222 -12.87 2.79 -3.83
CA PHE A 222 -12.20 2.76 -5.13
C PHE A 222 -12.17 4.12 -5.81
N ALA A 223 -11.19 4.31 -6.68
CA ALA A 223 -11.06 5.44 -7.59
C ALA A 223 -10.30 5.03 -8.85
N LEU A 224 -10.52 5.78 -9.92
CA LEU A 224 -9.92 5.54 -11.23
C LEU A 224 -9.03 6.72 -11.63
N TYR A 225 -7.85 6.40 -12.12
CA TYR A 225 -6.94 7.34 -12.75
C TYR A 225 -6.53 6.83 -14.12
N ARG A 226 -5.97 7.72 -14.96
CA ARG A 226 -5.31 7.35 -16.20
C ARG A 226 -3.92 7.96 -16.25
N ILE A 227 -2.97 7.15 -16.74
CA ILE A 227 -1.61 7.58 -17.03
C ILE A 227 -1.54 8.07 -18.45
N TYR A 228 -0.87 9.21 -18.65
CA TYR A 228 -0.53 9.77 -19.95
C TYR A 228 0.99 9.88 -20.11
N CYS A 229 1.45 9.84 -21.34
CA CYS A 229 2.87 9.93 -21.71
C CYS A 229 3.03 10.73 -23.00
N ALA A 230 4.26 11.09 -23.34
CA ALA A 230 4.55 11.67 -24.63
C ALA A 230 4.13 10.74 -25.79
N PRO A 231 3.90 11.25 -27.01
CA PRO A 231 3.48 10.43 -28.16
C PRO A 231 4.42 9.28 -28.53
N ASP A 232 5.70 9.36 -28.11
CA ASP A 232 6.69 8.30 -28.29
C ASP A 232 6.66 7.23 -27.16
N GLY A 233 5.75 7.38 -26.19
CA GLY A 233 5.57 6.47 -25.05
C GLY A 233 6.46 6.78 -23.86
N THR A 234 7.33 7.79 -23.92
CA THR A 234 8.21 8.16 -22.81
C THR A 234 7.47 8.94 -21.70
N PRO A 235 7.91 8.83 -20.44
CA PRO A 235 7.37 9.65 -19.37
C PRO A 235 7.52 11.16 -19.64
N ALA A 236 6.43 11.90 -19.40
CA ALA A 236 6.39 13.36 -19.63
C ALA A 236 5.64 14.06 -18.49
N GLU A 237 5.91 15.37 -18.34
CA GLU A 237 5.06 16.27 -17.55
C GLU A 237 3.71 16.44 -18.25
N TYR A 238 2.70 16.98 -17.54
CA TYR A 238 1.40 17.25 -18.13
C TYR A 238 1.51 18.07 -19.43
N SER A 239 0.85 17.58 -20.47
CA SER A 239 0.66 18.29 -21.72
C SER A 239 -0.65 17.86 -22.38
N VAL A 240 -1.29 18.79 -23.10
CA VAL A 240 -2.48 18.47 -23.94
C VAL A 240 -2.15 17.55 -25.11
N GLU A 241 -0.86 17.48 -25.50
CA GLU A 241 -0.37 16.62 -26.58
C GLU A 241 -0.11 15.17 -26.10
N ASN A 242 -0.11 14.94 -24.78
CA ASN A 242 0.13 13.61 -24.26
C ASN A 242 -0.97 12.64 -24.63
N VAL A 243 -0.58 11.39 -24.87
CA VAL A 243 -1.47 10.28 -25.21
C VAL A 243 -1.63 9.32 -24.04
N ALA A 244 -2.71 8.54 -24.02
CA ALA A 244 -2.91 7.52 -23.00
C ALA A 244 -1.78 6.48 -23.07
N TYR A 245 -1.16 6.20 -21.92
CA TYR A 245 -0.10 5.21 -21.79
C TYR A 245 -0.59 3.81 -22.16
N GLN A 246 0.22 3.05 -22.87
CA GLN A 246 -0.04 1.65 -23.18
C GLN A 246 0.85 0.76 -22.31
N PRO A 247 0.31 0.19 -21.22
CA PRO A 247 1.09 -0.62 -20.29
C PRO A 247 1.52 -1.95 -20.93
N LYS A 248 2.67 -2.48 -20.48
CA LYS A 248 3.18 -3.81 -20.89
C LYS A 248 2.25 -4.93 -20.45
N HIS A 249 1.53 -4.73 -19.35
CA HIS A 249 0.57 -5.67 -18.78
C HIS A 249 -0.58 -4.93 -18.11
N HIS A 250 -1.77 -5.53 -18.10
CA HIS A 250 -2.92 -5.05 -17.33
C HIS A 250 -3.73 -6.26 -16.83
N LEU A 251 -4.39 -6.09 -15.71
CA LEU A 251 -5.16 -7.15 -15.05
C LEU A 251 -6.61 -7.11 -15.50
N PRO A 252 -7.20 -8.26 -15.86
CA PRO A 252 -8.64 -8.35 -16.10
C PRO A 252 -9.40 -8.26 -14.77
N ILE A 253 -10.60 -7.68 -14.81
CA ILE A 253 -11.51 -7.63 -13.67
C ILE A 253 -12.37 -8.90 -13.67
N GLN A 254 -12.24 -9.71 -12.61
CA GLN A 254 -13.08 -10.90 -12.43
C GLN A 254 -14.44 -10.50 -11.84
N LEU A 255 -15.50 -10.86 -12.50
CA LEU A 255 -16.87 -10.55 -12.08
C LEU A 255 -17.56 -11.66 -11.28
N ASN A 256 -17.01 -12.87 -11.30
CA ASN A 256 -17.59 -14.02 -10.58
C ASN A 256 -17.34 -14.00 -9.07
N GLY A 257 -16.47 -13.09 -8.58
CA GLY A 257 -16.07 -13.04 -7.18
C GLY A 257 -15.10 -14.18 -6.81
N VAL A 258 -15.01 -14.46 -5.51
CA VAL A 258 -14.18 -15.52 -4.93
C VAL A 258 -15.02 -16.40 -4.00
N GLU A 259 -14.68 -17.69 -3.93
CA GLU A 259 -15.31 -18.65 -3.05
C GLU A 259 -14.37 -19.08 -1.91
N ASN A 260 -14.92 -19.78 -0.92
CA ASN A 260 -14.11 -20.30 0.17
C ASN A 260 -13.19 -21.42 -0.33
N GLY A 261 -11.88 -21.22 -0.16
CA GLY A 261 -10.84 -22.12 -0.65
C GLY A 261 -10.13 -21.64 -1.91
N ASP A 262 -10.59 -20.57 -2.54
CA ASP A 262 -9.86 -19.95 -3.63
C ASP A 262 -8.56 -19.31 -3.14
N TYR A 263 -7.52 -19.42 -3.94
CA TYR A 263 -6.26 -18.72 -3.70
C TYR A 263 -6.41 -17.23 -3.94
N THR A 264 -6.00 -16.43 -2.97
CA THR A 264 -5.96 -14.97 -3.08
C THR A 264 -4.62 -14.43 -2.58
N MET A 265 -4.14 -13.37 -3.19
CA MET A 265 -2.93 -12.68 -2.73
C MET A 265 -3.06 -11.16 -2.92
N ILE A 266 -2.25 -10.42 -2.19
CA ILE A 266 -2.08 -8.97 -2.37
C ILE A 266 -0.71 -8.74 -3.00
N PHE A 267 -0.67 -8.01 -4.12
CA PHE A 267 0.56 -7.62 -4.79
C PHE A 267 0.63 -6.10 -4.86
N GLY A 268 1.73 -5.52 -4.37
CA GLY A 268 1.87 -4.05 -4.39
C GLY A 268 3.01 -3.53 -3.54
N PHE A 269 2.85 -2.27 -3.10
CA PHE A 269 3.83 -1.51 -2.35
C PHE A 269 3.33 -1.29 -0.92
N PRO A 270 3.58 -2.24 -0.01
CA PRO A 270 3.11 -2.14 1.36
C PRO A 270 3.81 -1.03 2.13
N GLY A 271 3.19 -0.57 3.22
CA GLY A 271 3.79 0.35 4.17
C GLY A 271 4.90 -0.31 5.00
N SER A 272 4.77 -0.27 6.32
CA SER A 272 5.72 -0.88 7.25
C SER A 272 5.00 -1.70 8.31
N THR A 273 5.71 -2.68 8.87
CA THR A 273 5.28 -3.40 10.07
C THR A 273 6.39 -3.41 11.10
N ASP A 274 6.00 -3.48 12.38
CA ASP A 274 6.91 -3.59 13.52
C ASP A 274 6.87 -5.00 14.13
N ARG A 275 6.67 -6.01 13.29
CA ARG A 275 6.51 -7.42 13.69
C ARG A 275 7.65 -7.95 14.55
N TYR A 276 8.86 -7.53 14.26
CA TYR A 276 10.08 -8.04 14.89
C TYR A 276 10.62 -7.16 16.02
N LEU A 277 9.77 -6.30 16.60
CA LEU A 277 10.14 -5.57 17.81
C LEU A 277 10.40 -6.52 18.98
N THR A 278 11.37 -6.17 19.82
CA THR A 278 11.61 -6.80 21.13
C THR A 278 10.50 -6.42 22.12
N SER A 279 10.48 -7.09 23.29
CA SER A 279 9.58 -6.74 24.39
C SER A 279 9.70 -5.26 24.78
N PHE A 280 10.91 -4.71 24.82
CA PHE A 280 11.16 -3.29 25.08
C PHE A 280 10.52 -2.38 24.03
N GLY A 281 10.59 -2.74 22.73
CA GLY A 281 9.95 -1.99 21.66
C GLY A 281 8.43 -2.02 21.76
N VAL A 282 7.84 -3.16 22.12
CA VAL A 282 6.40 -3.30 22.37
C VAL A 282 5.98 -2.45 23.58
N GLN A 283 6.74 -2.46 24.66
CA GLN A 283 6.48 -1.64 25.84
C GLN A 283 6.55 -0.14 25.50
N GLN A 284 7.58 0.29 24.76
CA GLN A 284 7.68 1.67 24.29
C GLN A 284 6.48 2.10 23.45
N ALA A 285 6.00 1.22 22.58
CA ALA A 285 4.79 1.47 21.78
C ALA A 285 3.56 1.66 22.67
N LEU A 286 3.39 0.82 23.71
CA LEU A 286 2.25 0.84 24.61
C LEU A 286 2.22 2.02 25.59
N ASP A 287 3.40 2.40 26.12
CA ASP A 287 3.49 3.34 27.22
C ASP A 287 3.81 4.77 26.76
N ILE A 288 4.44 4.92 25.59
CA ILE A 288 4.94 6.22 25.11
C ILE A 288 4.36 6.58 23.76
N THR A 289 4.67 5.79 22.70
CA THR A 289 4.40 6.20 21.31
C THR A 289 2.90 6.31 21.04
N SER A 290 2.14 5.26 21.35
CA SER A 290 0.71 5.22 21.05
C SER A 290 -0.10 6.20 21.90
N PRO A 291 0.05 6.27 23.25
CA PRO A 291 -0.67 7.25 24.07
C PRO A 291 -0.38 8.69 23.67
N THR A 292 0.89 9.06 23.51
CA THR A 292 1.29 10.42 23.12
C THR A 292 0.69 10.80 21.77
N THR A 293 0.70 9.87 20.80
CA THR A 293 0.11 10.12 19.47
C THR A 293 -1.40 10.31 19.57
N VAL A 294 -2.07 9.50 20.39
CA VAL A 294 -3.53 9.59 20.59
C VAL A 294 -3.90 10.92 21.21
N ASP A 295 -3.20 11.35 22.28
CA ASP A 295 -3.48 12.60 22.98
C ASP A 295 -3.33 13.81 22.06
N ILE A 296 -2.19 13.95 21.38
CA ILE A 296 -1.95 15.04 20.43
C ILE A 296 -2.98 15.07 19.31
N ARG A 297 -3.33 13.90 18.76
CA ARG A 297 -4.30 13.82 17.65
C ARG A 297 -5.73 14.09 18.11
N THR A 298 -6.09 13.74 19.33
CA THR A 298 -7.39 14.04 19.91
C THR A 298 -7.64 15.56 19.92
N GLU A 299 -6.71 16.34 20.45
CA GLU A 299 -6.78 17.80 20.46
C GLU A 299 -6.82 18.38 19.03
N LYS A 300 -5.94 17.89 18.17
CA LYS A 300 -5.87 18.33 16.77
C LYS A 300 -7.16 18.06 16.01
N LEU A 301 -7.79 16.90 16.19
CA LEU A 301 -9.04 16.54 15.54
C LEU A 301 -10.19 17.40 16.07
N ALA A 302 -10.25 17.68 17.36
CA ALA A 302 -11.27 18.55 17.94
C ALA A 302 -11.24 19.97 17.34
N ILE A 303 -10.03 20.56 17.24
CA ILE A 303 -9.84 21.89 16.64
C ILE A 303 -10.23 21.91 15.16
N MET A 304 -9.73 20.92 14.37
CA MET A 304 -10.06 20.83 12.95
C MET A 304 -11.57 20.65 12.75
N LYS A 305 -12.21 19.77 13.53
CA LYS A 305 -13.64 19.49 13.40
C LYS A 305 -14.47 20.72 13.70
N ALA A 306 -14.18 21.48 14.73
CA ALA A 306 -14.88 22.72 15.05
C ALA A 306 -14.83 23.72 13.89
N GLY A 307 -13.66 23.90 13.25
CA GLY A 307 -13.52 24.75 12.08
C GLY A 307 -14.26 24.22 10.83
N MET A 308 -14.23 22.92 10.62
CA MET A 308 -14.93 22.25 9.50
C MET A 308 -16.45 22.30 9.64
N ASP A 309 -16.98 22.17 10.86
CA ASP A 309 -18.42 22.23 11.11
C ASP A 309 -18.97 23.65 10.98
N ALA A 310 -18.14 24.66 11.26
CA ALA A 310 -18.51 26.05 11.16
C ALA A 310 -18.57 26.62 9.72
N ASN A 311 -17.82 26.00 8.78
CA ASN A 311 -17.67 26.57 7.43
C ASN A 311 -17.44 25.51 6.36
N LYS A 312 -18.29 25.51 5.30
CA LYS A 312 -18.21 24.54 4.20
C LYS A 312 -16.86 24.59 3.46
N ARG A 313 -16.30 25.77 3.21
CA ARG A 313 -15.00 25.94 2.55
C ARG A 313 -13.88 25.31 3.38
N THR A 314 -13.87 25.61 4.69
CA THR A 314 -12.91 25.01 5.63
C THR A 314 -13.07 23.49 5.69
N LYS A 315 -14.30 22.97 5.64
CA LYS A 315 -14.55 21.53 5.59
C LYS A 315 -13.87 20.86 4.39
N ILE A 316 -14.01 21.44 3.20
CA ILE A 316 -13.35 20.93 1.99
C ILE A 316 -11.82 21.02 2.14
N GLN A 317 -11.28 22.17 2.55
CA GLN A 317 -9.84 22.42 2.65
C GLN A 317 -9.11 21.49 3.65
N TYR A 318 -9.81 21.07 4.70
CA TYR A 318 -9.22 20.22 5.75
C TYR A 318 -9.62 18.74 5.64
N ALA A 319 -10.44 18.35 4.69
CA ALA A 319 -11.00 16.99 4.58
C ALA A 319 -9.93 15.91 4.55
N ALA A 320 -8.92 16.01 3.67
CA ALA A 320 -7.83 15.03 3.58
C ALA A 320 -6.95 15.02 4.84
N LYS A 321 -6.63 16.20 5.39
CA LYS A 321 -5.83 16.32 6.60
C LYS A 321 -6.53 15.75 7.83
N TYR A 322 -7.82 15.98 7.94
CA TYR A 322 -8.66 15.40 8.99
C TYR A 322 -8.70 13.88 8.86
N ALA A 323 -9.00 13.37 7.65
CA ALA A 323 -9.07 11.94 7.38
C ALA A 323 -7.75 11.21 7.72
N GLN A 324 -6.60 11.76 7.30
CA GLN A 324 -5.29 11.21 7.62
C GLN A 324 -5.01 11.22 9.13
N THR A 325 -5.35 12.32 9.81
CA THR A 325 -5.13 12.45 11.26
C THR A 325 -6.00 11.47 12.04
N SER A 326 -7.29 11.32 11.66
CA SER A 326 -8.25 10.40 12.28
C SER A 326 -7.88 8.94 12.04
N ASN A 327 -7.41 8.59 10.82
CA ASN A 327 -6.97 7.23 10.50
C ASN A 327 -5.88 6.75 11.47
N TYR A 328 -4.82 7.50 11.64
CA TYR A 328 -3.73 7.14 12.57
C TYR A 328 -4.14 7.24 14.04
N TRP A 329 -4.99 8.19 14.40
CA TRP A 329 -5.52 8.28 15.77
C TRP A 329 -6.24 6.99 16.15
N LYS A 330 -7.13 6.51 15.30
CA LYS A 330 -7.87 5.26 15.53
C LYS A 330 -6.97 4.02 15.47
N TYR A 331 -5.99 4.02 14.56
CA TYR A 331 -4.98 2.96 14.48
C TYR A 331 -4.25 2.77 15.82
N PHE A 332 -3.69 3.83 16.41
CA PHE A 332 -2.92 3.71 17.65
C PHE A 332 -3.78 3.31 18.85
N ILE A 333 -5.04 3.73 18.90
CA ILE A 333 -6.01 3.24 19.89
C ILE A 333 -6.21 1.71 19.72
N GLY A 334 -6.47 1.28 18.51
CA GLY A 334 -6.69 -0.13 18.19
C GLY A 334 -5.46 -0.99 18.43
N GLN A 335 -4.28 -0.52 18.03
CA GLN A 335 -3.01 -1.20 18.25
C GLN A 335 -2.75 -1.41 19.75
N SER A 336 -2.87 -0.36 20.57
CA SER A 336 -2.69 -0.48 22.01
C SER A 336 -3.66 -1.48 22.64
N LYS A 337 -4.92 -1.47 22.22
CA LYS A 337 -5.91 -2.43 22.68
C LYS A 337 -5.56 -3.87 22.26
N GLY A 338 -5.16 -4.06 21.00
CA GLY A 338 -4.77 -5.36 20.46
C GLY A 338 -3.54 -5.94 21.16
N LEU A 339 -2.46 -5.15 21.26
CA LEU A 339 -1.21 -5.57 21.92
C LEU A 339 -1.45 -6.01 23.37
N LYS A 340 -2.28 -5.26 24.12
CA LYS A 340 -2.65 -5.61 25.51
C LYS A 340 -3.50 -6.86 25.58
N SER A 341 -4.57 -6.96 24.77
CA SER A 341 -5.51 -8.09 24.83
C SER A 341 -4.86 -9.41 24.41
N MET A 342 -3.93 -9.36 23.46
CA MET A 342 -3.18 -10.53 22.98
C MET A 342 -1.92 -10.84 23.79
N LYS A 343 -1.61 -10.03 24.82
CA LYS A 343 -0.42 -10.17 25.68
C LYS A 343 0.87 -10.25 24.86
N VAL A 344 1.01 -9.38 23.85
CA VAL A 344 2.14 -9.44 22.92
C VAL A 344 3.46 -9.19 23.63
N HIS A 345 3.52 -8.28 24.61
CA HIS A 345 4.70 -8.04 25.42
C HIS A 345 5.19 -9.31 26.13
N ASP A 346 4.29 -10.03 26.81
CA ASP A 346 4.65 -11.26 27.54
C ASP A 346 5.13 -12.37 26.58
N LYS A 347 4.51 -12.46 25.39
CA LYS A 347 4.97 -13.39 24.34
C LYS A 347 6.36 -13.07 23.84
N LYS A 348 6.71 -11.79 23.73
CA LYS A 348 8.06 -11.37 23.31
C LYS A 348 9.10 -11.69 24.39
N ILE A 349 8.79 -11.46 25.67
CA ILE A 349 9.66 -11.88 26.77
C ILE A 349 9.93 -13.38 26.72
N ALA A 350 8.88 -14.21 26.53
CA ALA A 350 9.05 -15.66 26.46
C ALA A 350 9.96 -16.12 25.30
N ILE A 351 9.91 -15.41 24.13
CA ILE A 351 10.82 -15.67 23.01
C ILE A 351 12.26 -15.24 23.35
N GLU A 352 12.42 -14.10 24.02
CA GLU A 352 13.73 -13.56 24.43
C GLU A 352 14.39 -14.42 25.50
N ASP A 353 13.60 -14.98 26.44
CA ASP A 353 14.10 -15.89 27.48
C ASP A 353 14.54 -17.27 26.92
N ASP A 354 13.96 -17.70 25.79
CA ASP A 354 14.31 -18.97 25.11
C ASP A 354 15.56 -18.79 24.20
N PHE A 355 15.84 -17.59 23.74
CA PHE A 355 16.98 -17.24 22.87
C PHE A 355 18.29 -17.15 23.66
#